data_b3ff4a87d69978dc7fea54ae43ed0e84
#
_entry.id   b3ff4a87d69978dc7fea54ae43ed0e84
#
_cell.length_a   1.000
_cell.length_b   1.000
_cell.length_c   1.000
_cell.angle_alpha   90.00
_cell.angle_beta   90.00
_cell.angle_gamma   90.00
#
_symmetry.space_group_name_H-M   'P 1'
#
loop_
_entity.id
_entity.type
_entity.pdbx_description
1 polymer ?
#
loop_
_entity_poly.entity_id
_entity_poly.type
_entity_poly.pdbx_seq_one_letter_code
_entity_poly.pdbx_strand_id
1 'polypeptide(L)' 'MEQSLQERYAPHMACFGCGPANERGLRIRSYVRGAEVVAEWQPETYQEAFPGMLSGGIIGTLLDCHSNWTAAHH' A
#
# COMPACT_ATOMS: atom_id res chain seq x y z
N MET A 1 -15.36 2.14 -11.46
CA MET A 1 -14.16 1.51 -10.92
C MET A 1 -14.11 1.68 -9.41
N GLU A 2 -13.63 0.66 -8.74
CA GLU A 2 -13.54 0.68 -7.31
C GLU A 2 -12.40 1.59 -6.83
N GLN A 3 -12.68 2.39 -5.80
CA GLN A 3 -11.66 3.20 -5.15
C GLN A 3 -11.09 2.47 -3.95
N SER A 4 -9.77 2.58 -3.76
CA SER A 4 -9.13 2.13 -2.55
C SER A 4 -9.50 3.04 -1.38
N LEU A 5 -9.24 2.59 -0.16
CA LEU A 5 -9.44 3.42 1.02
C LEU A 5 -8.58 4.70 0.95
N GLN A 6 -7.34 4.57 0.47
CA GLN A 6 -6.43 5.69 0.34
C GLN A 6 -6.97 6.75 -0.63
N GLU A 7 -7.47 6.32 -1.78
CA GLU A 7 -8.00 7.25 -2.78
C GLU A 7 -9.27 7.92 -2.29
N ARG A 8 -10.11 7.20 -1.56
CA ARG A 8 -11.39 7.72 -1.08
C ARG A 8 -11.23 8.73 0.05
N TYR A 9 -10.36 8.44 1.02
CA TYR A 9 -10.28 9.23 2.25
C TYR A 9 -9.07 10.16 2.32
N ALA A 10 -8.04 9.92 1.53
CA ALA A 10 -6.80 10.70 1.57
C ALA A 10 -6.19 10.89 0.18
N PRO A 11 -6.97 11.40 -0.80
CA PRO A 11 -6.50 11.48 -2.20
C PRO A 11 -5.28 12.39 -2.39
N HIS A 12 -5.06 13.34 -1.49
CA HIS A 12 -3.94 14.29 -1.58
C HIS A 12 -2.75 13.90 -0.70
N MET A 13 -2.83 12.76 -0.02
CA MET A 13 -1.74 12.30 0.85
C MET A 13 -0.53 11.89 0.04
N ALA A 14 0.66 12.29 0.49
CA ALA A 14 1.92 12.02 -0.19
C ALA A 14 2.79 10.98 0.53
N CYS A 15 2.19 10.13 1.36
CA CYS A 15 2.92 9.08 2.05
C CYS A 15 3.71 8.23 1.07
N PHE A 16 4.98 7.95 1.38
CA PHE A 16 5.82 7.15 0.52
C PHE A 16 5.23 5.76 0.24
N GLY A 17 4.64 5.13 1.25
CA GLY A 17 4.08 3.78 1.08
C GLY A 17 2.75 3.77 0.33
N CYS A 18 1.81 4.62 0.72
CA CYS A 18 0.43 4.49 0.25
C CYS A 18 -0.23 5.78 -0.22
N GLY A 19 0.50 6.89 -0.30
CA GLY A 19 -0.09 8.17 -0.70
C GLY A 19 -0.47 8.21 -2.16
N PRO A 20 -1.75 8.46 -2.49
CA PRO A 20 -2.17 8.57 -3.88
C PRO A 20 -1.48 9.71 -4.64
N ALA A 21 -1.07 10.75 -3.91
CA ALA A 21 -0.44 11.93 -4.52
C ALA A 21 1.07 11.79 -4.73
N ASN A 22 1.70 10.72 -4.22
CA ASN A 22 3.13 10.50 -4.40
C ASN A 22 3.39 9.55 -5.56
N GLU A 23 3.73 10.10 -6.72
CA GLU A 23 3.99 9.31 -7.92
C GLU A 23 5.24 8.43 -7.81
N ARG A 24 6.14 8.75 -6.88
CA ARG A 24 7.38 7.99 -6.66
C ARG A 24 7.26 7.01 -5.50
N GLY A 25 6.11 6.99 -4.84
CA GLY A 25 5.87 6.07 -3.75
C GLY A 25 5.51 4.68 -4.21
N LEU A 26 5.30 3.79 -3.28
CA LEU A 26 4.91 2.41 -3.57
C LEU A 26 3.47 2.31 -4.05
N ARG A 27 2.66 3.29 -3.71
CA ARG A 27 1.27 3.40 -4.15
C ARG A 27 0.42 2.21 -3.73
N ILE A 28 0.62 1.76 -2.50
CA ILE A 28 -0.15 0.68 -1.91
C ILE A 28 -1.62 1.07 -1.85
N ARG A 29 -2.51 0.16 -2.21
CA ARG A 29 -3.95 0.39 -2.22
C ARG A 29 -4.64 -0.70 -1.43
N SER A 30 -5.51 -0.28 -0.51
CA SER A 30 -6.27 -1.19 0.35
C SER A 30 -7.75 -1.13 -0.02
N TYR A 31 -8.34 -2.30 -0.24
CA TYR A 31 -9.73 -2.42 -0.69
C TYR A 31 -10.55 -3.23 0.29
N VAL A 32 -11.79 -2.80 0.51
CA VAL A 32 -12.72 -3.54 1.35
C VAL A 32 -13.29 -4.72 0.56
N ARG A 33 -13.24 -5.91 1.14
CA ARG A 33 -13.79 -7.13 0.56
C ARG A 33 -14.58 -7.87 1.65
N GLY A 34 -15.89 -7.61 1.75
CA GLY A 34 -16.71 -8.18 2.81
C GLY A 34 -16.20 -7.73 4.17
N ALA A 35 -15.84 -8.67 5.03
CA ALA A 35 -15.32 -8.40 6.36
C ALA A 35 -13.81 -8.14 6.38
N GLU A 36 -13.15 -8.20 5.22
CA GLU A 36 -11.71 -8.07 5.12
C GLU A 36 -11.30 -6.80 4.40
N VAL A 37 -10.06 -6.36 4.65
CA VAL A 37 -9.41 -5.31 3.85
C VAL A 37 -8.20 -5.97 3.19
N VAL A 38 -8.12 -5.86 1.87
CA VAL A 38 -7.12 -6.57 1.06
C VAL A 38 -6.27 -5.60 0.28
N ALA A 39 -4.98 -5.86 0.20
CA ALA A 39 -4.07 -5.15 -0.67
C ALA A 39 -3.28 -6.16 -1.50
N GLU A 40 -3.13 -5.88 -2.79
CA GLU A 40 -2.25 -6.60 -3.67
C GLU A 40 -1.24 -5.62 -4.23
N TRP A 41 0.03 -6.03 -4.33
CA TRP A 41 1.07 -5.12 -4.74
C TRP A 41 2.19 -5.88 -5.45
N GLN A 42 2.62 -5.34 -6.60
CA GLN A 42 3.62 -5.96 -7.45
C GLN A 42 4.95 -5.23 -7.32
N PRO A 43 6.01 -5.88 -6.82
CA PRO A 43 7.32 -5.24 -6.71
C PRO A 43 8.01 -5.05 -8.05
N GLU A 44 8.84 -4.01 -8.12
CA GLU A 44 9.78 -3.81 -9.20
C GLU A 44 11.11 -4.48 -8.85
N THR A 45 11.90 -4.85 -9.86
CA THR A 45 13.17 -5.55 -9.63
C THR A 45 14.13 -4.75 -8.76
N TYR A 46 14.13 -3.43 -8.88
CA TYR A 46 15.02 -2.58 -8.07
C TYR A 46 14.63 -2.52 -6.59
N GLN A 47 13.50 -3.12 -6.22
CA GLN A 47 13.04 -3.19 -4.84
C GLN A 47 13.45 -4.50 -4.16
N GLU A 48 14.16 -5.35 -4.85
CA GLU A 48 14.64 -6.61 -4.30
C GLU A 48 15.89 -6.39 -3.44
N ALA A 49 16.01 -7.16 -2.35
CA ALA A 49 17.24 -7.21 -1.56
C ALA A 49 18.32 -8.00 -2.32
N PHE A 50 17.92 -9.11 -2.92
CA PHE A 50 18.69 -9.90 -3.86
C PHE A 50 17.68 -10.66 -4.75
N PRO A 51 18.11 -11.23 -5.88
CA PRO A 51 17.15 -11.78 -6.86
C PRO A 51 16.13 -12.72 -6.24
N GLY A 52 14.86 -12.38 -6.45
CA GLY A 52 13.74 -13.16 -5.92
C GLY A 52 13.34 -12.83 -4.50
N MET A 53 14.02 -11.91 -3.81
CA MET A 53 13.72 -11.56 -2.42
C MET A 53 13.46 -10.07 -2.28
N LEU A 54 12.24 -9.75 -1.87
CA LEU A 54 11.83 -8.37 -1.65
C LEU A 54 12.61 -7.76 -0.47
N SER A 55 12.97 -6.47 -0.60
CA SER A 55 13.62 -5.74 0.49
C SER A 55 12.77 -5.77 1.76
N GLY A 56 13.41 -6.03 2.90
CA GLY A 56 12.72 -6.05 4.20
C GLY A 56 12.08 -4.71 4.56
N GLY A 57 12.70 -3.60 4.14
CA GLY A 57 12.11 -2.27 4.34
C GLY A 57 10.81 -2.09 3.57
N ILE A 58 10.72 -2.65 2.37
CA ILE A 58 9.48 -2.62 1.58
C ILE A 58 8.41 -3.48 2.26
N ILE A 59 8.77 -4.67 2.74
CA ILE A 59 7.83 -5.52 3.48
C ILE A 59 7.28 -4.76 4.70
N GLY A 60 8.14 -4.07 5.44
CA GLY A 60 7.73 -3.26 6.58
C GLY A 60 6.76 -2.15 6.18
N THR A 61 7.02 -1.48 5.06
CA THR A 61 6.14 -0.42 4.56
C THR A 61 4.77 -0.98 4.17
N LEU A 62 4.74 -2.14 3.49
CA LEU A 62 3.48 -2.78 3.12
C LEU A 62 2.65 -3.12 4.36
N LEU A 63 3.26 -3.71 5.36
CA LEU A 63 2.58 -4.08 6.60
C LEU A 63 2.10 -2.84 7.36
N ASP A 64 2.94 -1.82 7.46
CA ASP A 64 2.61 -0.58 8.16
C ASP A 64 1.42 0.13 7.53
N CYS A 65 1.52 0.44 6.25
CA CYS A 65 0.47 1.18 5.55
C CYS A 65 -0.84 0.39 5.51
N HIS A 66 -0.78 -0.87 5.15
CA HIS A 66 -1.99 -1.68 5.01
C HIS A 66 -2.68 -1.91 6.35
N SER A 67 -1.91 -2.21 7.40
CA SER A 67 -2.51 -2.44 8.72
C SER A 67 -3.14 -1.18 9.30
N ASN A 68 -2.52 -0.01 9.08
CA ASN A 68 -3.10 1.26 9.51
C ASN A 68 -4.44 1.54 8.83
N TRP A 69 -4.53 1.31 7.52
CA TRP A 69 -5.78 1.52 6.80
C TRP A 69 -6.84 0.48 7.17
N THR A 70 -6.43 -0.76 7.43
CA THR A 70 -7.33 -1.80 7.92
C THR A 70 -7.92 -1.41 9.27
N ALA A 71 -7.07 -0.95 10.20
CA ALA A 71 -7.52 -0.50 11.51
C ALA A 71 -8.45 0.71 11.42
N ALA A 72 -8.12 1.66 10.55
CA ALA A 72 -8.94 2.85 10.36
C ALA A 72 -10.33 2.52 9.80
N HIS A 73 -10.43 1.51 8.94
CA HIS A 73 -11.70 1.06 8.39
C HIS A 73 -12.59 0.42 9.45
N HIS A 74 -12.02 -0.35 10.34
CA HIS A 74 -12.75 -1.01 11.42
C HIS A 74 -12.88 -0.12 12.64
#